data_245cdef0a6a6bb63f781a193d9c57290
#
_entry.id   245cdef0a6a6bb63f781a193d9c57290
#
_cell.length_a   1.000
_cell.length_b   1.000
_cell.length_c   1.000
_cell.angle_alpha   90.00
_cell.angle_beta   90.00
_cell.angle_gamma   90.00
#
_symmetry.space_group_name_H-M   'P 1'
#
loop_
_entity.id
_entity.type
_entity.pdbx_description
1 polymer ?
#
loop_
_entity_poly.entity_id
_entity_poly.type
_entity_poly.pdbx_seq_one_letter_code
_entity_poly.pdbx_strand_id
1 'polypeptide(L)'
;VLLLLCGLSVTAEAQETQKSFKVEVSNTWNKAKADEPVVIKLSEINPQFRVRSAVVMNGSEEIPSQLDDLNGDLRPDELAFVIDLPAKSKKTVTVTLSSAKSDKTYPARVYAEMLVSDKRGKHVPVHSVTIPGTSNIYNQMHHHGPAFESELVAYRLYFDKKQTVDIYGKFNKGFEIKESQFYPTDEQLARGFGDDVLLVGGSCGLGALKGWDGKKSTHIEPVSTLTERIIACLLYTS
;
A
#
# COMPACT_ATOMS: atom_id res chain seq x y z
N VAL A 1 43.95 -29.80 -36.45
CA VAL A 1 43.52 -30.28 -35.12
C VAL A 1 42.76 -29.12 -34.47
N LEU A 2 41.43 -29.25 -34.42
CA LEU A 2 40.54 -28.27 -33.79
C LEU A 2 40.24 -28.76 -32.37
N LEU A 3 40.81 -28.06 -31.37
CA LEU A 3 40.47 -28.32 -29.95
C LEU A 3 39.17 -27.62 -29.61
N LEU A 4 38.10 -28.38 -29.38
CA LEU A 4 36.84 -27.91 -28.84
C LEU A 4 36.99 -27.82 -27.30
N LEU A 5 37.16 -26.65 -26.73
CA LEU A 5 37.05 -26.43 -25.29
C LEU A 5 35.56 -26.38 -24.92
N CYS A 6 35.01 -27.46 -24.38
CA CYS A 6 33.73 -27.46 -23.66
C CYS A 6 33.93 -26.77 -22.31
N GLY A 7 33.54 -25.48 -22.23
CA GLY A 7 33.45 -24.79 -20.97
C GLY A 7 32.23 -25.28 -20.18
N LEU A 8 32.46 -26.07 -19.12
CA LEU A 8 31.48 -26.37 -18.10
C LEU A 8 31.18 -25.08 -17.30
N SER A 9 30.05 -24.45 -17.60
CA SER A 9 29.52 -23.39 -16.76
C SER A 9 28.95 -24.00 -15.48
N VAL A 10 29.71 -23.97 -14.40
CA VAL A 10 29.21 -24.31 -13.07
C VAL A 10 28.39 -23.11 -12.62
N THR A 11 27.08 -23.15 -12.75
CA THR A 11 26.17 -22.20 -12.08
C THR A 11 26.18 -22.56 -10.59
N ALA A 12 26.93 -21.83 -9.79
CA ALA A 12 26.81 -21.89 -8.34
C ALA A 12 25.43 -21.34 -7.98
N GLU A 13 24.47 -22.21 -7.67
CA GLU A 13 23.24 -21.79 -7.00
C GLU A 13 23.65 -21.23 -5.63
N ALA A 14 23.31 -19.96 -5.41
CA ALA A 14 23.52 -19.35 -4.11
C ALA A 14 22.68 -20.12 -3.09
N GLN A 15 23.33 -20.67 -2.06
CA GLN A 15 22.66 -21.44 -1.01
C GLN A 15 21.57 -20.56 -0.37
N GLU A 16 20.34 -21.07 -0.33
CA GLU A 16 19.22 -20.40 0.33
C GLU A 16 19.52 -20.22 1.82
N THR A 17 19.38 -19.00 2.29
CA THR A 17 19.54 -18.67 3.72
C THR A 17 18.17 -18.31 4.29
N GLN A 18 17.84 -18.88 5.44
CA GLN A 18 16.59 -18.63 6.14
C GLN A 18 16.84 -18.22 7.60
N LYS A 19 15.91 -17.43 8.15
CA LYS A 19 15.84 -17.09 9.57
C LYS A 19 14.41 -17.24 10.05
N SER A 20 14.19 -18.13 11.01
CA SER A 20 12.89 -18.34 11.64
C SER A 20 12.88 -17.83 13.07
N PHE A 21 11.77 -17.20 13.48
CA PHE A 21 11.55 -16.72 14.83
C PHE A 21 10.05 -16.71 15.17
N LYS A 22 9.73 -16.60 16.46
CA LYS A 22 8.36 -16.53 16.94
C LYS A 22 7.99 -15.10 17.31
N VAL A 23 6.76 -14.71 16.99
CA VAL A 23 6.15 -13.43 17.35
C VAL A 23 4.90 -13.68 18.17
N GLU A 24 4.84 -13.15 19.39
CA GLU A 24 3.64 -13.16 20.21
C GLU A 24 2.84 -11.89 19.94
N VAL A 25 1.60 -12.04 19.51
CA VAL A 25 0.64 -10.95 19.31
C VAL A 25 -0.43 -11.05 20.38
N SER A 26 -0.70 -9.96 21.10
CA SER A 26 -1.61 -9.97 22.24
C SER A 26 -2.76 -8.96 22.07
N ASN A 27 -3.97 -9.39 22.41
CA ASN A 27 -5.14 -8.54 22.55
C ASN A 27 -5.48 -8.39 24.03
N THR A 28 -5.17 -7.25 24.62
CA THR A 28 -5.48 -6.95 26.01
C THR A 28 -6.90 -6.41 26.24
N TRP A 29 -7.65 -6.16 25.16
CA TRP A 29 -9.01 -5.65 25.23
C TRP A 29 -10.02 -6.76 25.55
N ASN A 30 -11.19 -6.35 26.04
CA ASN A 30 -12.31 -7.26 26.32
C ASN A 30 -13.20 -7.53 25.09
N LYS A 31 -12.80 -7.10 23.91
CA LYS A 31 -13.45 -7.35 22.62
C LYS A 31 -12.50 -8.05 21.68
N ALA A 32 -13.02 -8.93 20.85
CA ALA A 32 -12.26 -9.52 19.75
C ALA A 32 -11.87 -8.45 18.74
N LYS A 33 -10.72 -8.63 18.12
CA LYS A 33 -10.23 -7.81 17.01
C LYS A 33 -10.16 -8.70 15.77
N ALA A 34 -10.81 -8.29 14.72
CA ALA A 34 -10.68 -8.90 13.40
C ALA A 34 -9.65 -8.11 12.60
N ASP A 35 -8.86 -8.82 11.80
CA ASP A 35 -7.87 -8.22 10.90
C ASP A 35 -6.91 -7.23 11.60
N GLU A 36 -6.47 -7.54 12.82
CA GLU A 36 -5.51 -6.68 13.53
C GLU A 36 -4.19 -6.63 12.78
N PRO A 37 -3.73 -5.44 12.34
CA PRO A 37 -2.50 -5.33 11.60
C PRO A 37 -1.29 -5.55 12.50
N VAL A 38 -0.33 -6.31 12.00
CA VAL A 38 0.98 -6.55 12.62
C VAL A 38 2.06 -6.15 11.64
N VAL A 39 2.94 -5.26 12.07
CA VAL A 39 4.10 -4.81 11.30
C VAL A 39 5.37 -5.14 12.04
N ILE A 40 6.30 -5.82 11.39
CA ILE A 40 7.60 -6.21 11.93
C ILE A 40 8.69 -5.49 11.15
N LYS A 41 9.41 -4.59 11.79
CA LYS A 41 10.56 -3.92 11.18
C LYS A 41 11.72 -4.90 11.04
N LEU A 42 12.19 -5.11 9.81
CA LEU A 42 13.28 -6.03 9.54
C LEU A 42 14.61 -5.59 10.15
N SER A 43 14.79 -4.30 10.37
CA SER A 43 15.94 -3.76 11.09
C SER A 43 16.04 -4.26 12.53
N GLU A 44 14.92 -4.52 13.21
CA GLU A 44 14.87 -5.06 14.58
C GLU A 44 15.20 -6.56 14.60
N ILE A 45 14.90 -7.29 13.53
CA ILE A 45 15.22 -8.70 13.37
C ILE A 45 16.67 -8.90 12.93
N ASN A 46 17.23 -7.93 12.22
CA ASN A 46 18.59 -7.93 11.69
C ASN A 46 18.96 -9.25 10.98
N PRO A 47 18.27 -9.64 9.88
CA PRO A 47 18.67 -10.78 9.09
C PRO A 47 20.03 -10.49 8.44
N GLN A 48 20.98 -11.43 8.55
CA GLN A 48 22.34 -11.28 8.00
C GLN A 48 22.39 -11.55 6.48
N PHE A 49 21.24 -11.47 5.80
CA PHE A 49 21.07 -11.67 4.36
C PHE A 49 19.97 -10.73 3.84
N ARG A 50 19.93 -10.57 2.52
CA ARG A 50 18.87 -9.84 1.84
C ARG A 50 17.58 -10.68 1.87
N VAL A 51 16.57 -10.23 2.58
CA VAL A 51 15.24 -10.85 2.59
C VAL A 51 14.59 -10.66 1.21
N ARG A 52 14.04 -11.73 0.66
CA ARG A 52 13.31 -11.73 -0.62
C ARG A 52 11.93 -12.37 -0.53
N SER A 53 11.69 -13.15 0.51
CA SER A 53 10.37 -13.69 0.81
C SER A 53 10.21 -13.91 2.31
N ALA A 54 8.97 -14.02 2.74
CA ALA A 54 8.59 -14.32 4.11
C ALA A 54 7.40 -15.29 4.11
N VAL A 55 7.33 -16.13 5.15
CA VAL A 55 6.19 -17.00 5.45
C VAL A 55 5.80 -16.79 6.90
N VAL A 56 4.51 -16.55 7.15
CA VAL A 56 3.94 -16.39 8.50
C VAL A 56 3.00 -17.55 8.77
N MET A 57 3.26 -18.32 9.81
CA MET A 57 2.46 -19.49 10.19
C MET A 57 1.78 -19.30 11.55
N ASN A 58 0.46 -19.51 11.60
CA ASN A 58 -0.32 -19.62 12.84
C ASN A 58 -0.66 -21.12 13.04
N GLY A 59 0.21 -21.82 13.77
CA GLY A 59 0.16 -23.28 13.82
C GLY A 59 0.45 -23.90 12.45
N SER A 60 -0.51 -24.61 11.88
CA SER A 60 -0.42 -25.20 10.53
C SER A 60 -0.98 -24.32 9.42
N GLU A 61 -1.63 -23.20 9.76
CA GLU A 61 -2.23 -22.28 8.82
C GLU A 61 -1.25 -21.18 8.44
N GLU A 62 -1.08 -20.96 7.14
CA GLU A 62 -0.30 -19.84 6.66
C GLU A 62 -1.16 -18.58 6.61
N ILE A 63 -0.64 -17.52 7.22
CA ILE A 63 -1.22 -16.18 7.16
C ILE A 63 -0.61 -15.44 5.97
N PRO A 64 -1.44 -14.91 5.06
CA PRO A 64 -0.95 -14.02 4.03
C PRO A 64 -0.14 -12.87 4.61
N SER A 65 0.98 -12.55 3.97
CA SER A 65 1.90 -11.51 4.42
C SER A 65 2.59 -10.82 3.24
N GLN A 66 3.07 -9.60 3.44
CA GLN A 66 3.81 -8.87 2.43
C GLN A 66 5.07 -8.24 3.00
N LEU A 67 6.06 -8.04 2.14
CA LEU A 67 7.28 -7.31 2.44
C LEU A 67 7.20 -5.94 1.77
N ASP A 68 7.36 -4.87 2.53
CA ASP A 68 7.27 -3.50 2.06
C ASP A 68 8.64 -2.82 2.05
N ASP A 69 8.93 -2.15 0.94
CA ASP A 69 10.10 -1.28 0.74
C ASP A 69 9.63 0.18 0.87
N LEU A 70 9.80 0.74 2.06
CA LEU A 70 9.28 2.06 2.39
C LEU A 70 10.12 3.21 1.82
N ASN A 71 11.40 2.95 1.53
CA ASN A 71 12.35 3.97 1.11
C ASN A 71 12.68 3.92 -0.40
N GLY A 72 12.32 2.84 -1.10
CA GLY A 72 12.52 2.66 -2.54
C GLY A 72 13.92 2.17 -2.92
N ASP A 73 14.65 1.55 -1.99
CA ASP A 73 16.02 1.03 -2.23
C ASP A 73 16.03 -0.42 -2.73
N LEU A 74 14.86 -0.97 -3.03
CA LEU A 74 14.63 -2.34 -3.48
C LEU A 74 14.97 -3.40 -2.42
N ARG A 75 14.97 -3.03 -1.14
CA ARG A 75 15.10 -3.92 0.00
C ARG A 75 13.90 -3.75 0.92
N PRO A 76 13.27 -4.83 1.36
CA PRO A 76 12.19 -4.71 2.32
C PRO A 76 12.66 -4.08 3.64
N ASP A 77 11.89 -3.12 4.14
CA ASP A 77 12.06 -2.49 5.45
C ASP A 77 11.22 -3.20 6.51
N GLU A 78 10.06 -3.73 6.10
CA GLU A 78 9.12 -4.36 7.02
C GLU A 78 8.38 -5.54 6.42
N LEU A 79 7.86 -6.39 7.32
CA LEU A 79 6.92 -7.46 7.02
C LEU A 79 5.58 -7.11 7.66
N ALA A 80 4.51 -7.10 6.87
CA ALA A 80 3.16 -6.81 7.31
C ALA A 80 2.23 -8.01 7.11
N PHE A 81 1.33 -8.24 8.07
CA PHE A 81 0.24 -9.22 7.98
C PHE A 81 -0.93 -8.82 8.89
N VAL A 82 -2.09 -9.47 8.75
CA VAL A 82 -3.22 -9.30 9.67
C VAL A 82 -3.53 -10.61 10.38
N ILE A 83 -4.09 -10.49 11.59
CA ILE A 83 -4.46 -11.65 12.41
C ILE A 83 -5.69 -11.36 13.26
N ASP A 84 -6.60 -12.32 13.32
CA ASP A 84 -7.75 -12.25 14.24
C ASP A 84 -7.31 -12.60 15.65
N LEU A 85 -7.71 -11.78 16.62
CA LEU A 85 -7.40 -11.97 18.03
C LEU A 85 -8.69 -11.98 18.86
N PRO A 86 -9.04 -13.09 19.51
CA PRO A 86 -10.12 -13.11 20.48
C PRO A 86 -9.86 -12.10 21.63
N ALA A 87 -10.91 -11.75 22.38
CA ALA A 87 -10.79 -10.89 23.55
C ALA A 87 -9.82 -11.51 24.57
N LYS A 88 -8.95 -10.66 25.19
CA LYS A 88 -8.04 -11.08 26.27
C LYS A 88 -7.16 -12.28 25.89
N SER A 89 -6.72 -12.36 24.64
CA SER A 89 -5.98 -13.51 24.11
C SER A 89 -4.58 -13.15 23.63
N LYS A 90 -3.78 -14.19 23.44
CA LYS A 90 -2.48 -14.14 22.80
C LYS A 90 -2.41 -15.21 21.72
N LYS A 91 -1.76 -14.91 20.61
CA LYS A 91 -1.40 -15.86 19.57
C LYS A 91 0.09 -15.78 19.29
N THR A 92 0.71 -16.92 19.05
CA THR A 92 2.12 -16.98 18.66
C THR A 92 2.20 -17.46 17.24
N VAL A 93 2.75 -16.64 16.36
CA VAL A 93 3.02 -17.00 14.96
C VAL A 93 4.50 -17.29 14.78
N THR A 94 4.81 -18.16 13.82
CA THR A 94 6.19 -18.40 13.38
C THR A 94 6.42 -17.66 12.08
N VAL A 95 7.44 -16.81 12.05
CA VAL A 95 7.88 -16.07 10.85
C VAL A 95 9.16 -16.71 10.35
N THR A 96 9.22 -17.01 9.05
CA THR A 96 10.43 -17.47 8.35
C THR A 96 10.74 -16.48 7.23
N LEU A 97 11.89 -15.81 7.34
CA LEU A 97 12.46 -14.95 6.30
C LEU A 97 13.40 -15.77 5.43
N SER A 98 13.42 -15.54 4.12
CA SER A 98 14.29 -16.24 3.17
C SER A 98 15.00 -15.29 2.20
N SER A 99 16.20 -15.68 1.79
CA SER A 99 16.94 -15.06 0.69
C SER A 99 16.46 -15.52 -0.70
N ALA A 100 15.69 -16.58 -0.78
CA ALA A 100 15.06 -17.05 -2.01
C ALA A 100 13.81 -16.21 -2.31
N LYS A 101 13.52 -16.01 -3.61
CA LYS A 101 12.25 -15.42 -4.05
C LYS A 101 11.13 -16.44 -3.86
N SER A 102 9.93 -15.94 -3.65
CA SER A 102 8.70 -16.73 -3.72
C SER A 102 7.83 -16.14 -4.82
N ASP A 103 7.22 -17.00 -5.62
CA ASP A 103 6.20 -16.64 -6.61
C ASP A 103 4.79 -16.72 -6.02
N LYS A 104 4.68 -16.92 -4.71
CA LYS A 104 3.41 -17.02 -4.02
C LYS A 104 2.71 -15.67 -4.01
N THR A 105 1.47 -15.68 -4.41
CA THR A 105 0.58 -14.52 -4.39
C THR A 105 -0.63 -14.79 -3.50
N TYR A 106 -1.20 -13.74 -2.93
CA TYR A 106 -2.42 -13.81 -2.13
C TYR A 106 -3.50 -12.94 -2.77
N PRO A 107 -4.79 -13.26 -2.56
CA PRO A 107 -5.87 -12.38 -3.02
C PRO A 107 -5.70 -10.98 -2.44
N ALA A 108 -5.78 -9.98 -3.31
CA ALA A 108 -5.70 -8.58 -2.89
C ALA A 108 -6.89 -8.24 -1.99
N ARG A 109 -6.65 -7.52 -0.90
CA ARG A 109 -7.67 -6.97 0.01
C ARG A 109 -7.70 -5.46 0.01
N VAL A 110 -6.74 -4.85 -0.64
CA VAL A 110 -6.61 -3.41 -0.86
C VAL A 110 -6.13 -3.14 -2.27
N TYR A 111 -6.41 -1.96 -2.75
CA TYR A 111 -5.91 -1.47 -4.03
C TYR A 111 -5.46 -0.02 -3.87
N ALA A 112 -4.41 0.37 -4.55
CA ALA A 112 -3.97 1.75 -4.62
C ALA A 112 -3.43 2.07 -6.01
N GLU A 113 -3.69 3.28 -6.46
CA GLU A 113 -3.17 3.77 -7.72
C GLU A 113 -2.82 5.26 -7.66
N MET A 114 -1.89 5.63 -8.49
CA MET A 114 -1.62 7.01 -8.87
C MET A 114 -1.35 7.04 -10.37
N LEU A 115 -2.28 7.60 -11.13
CA LEU A 115 -2.20 7.63 -12.59
C LEU A 115 -2.13 9.08 -13.07
N VAL A 116 -1.21 9.35 -13.98
CA VAL A 116 -1.05 10.67 -14.61
C VAL A 116 -1.36 10.56 -16.10
N SER A 117 -2.14 11.48 -16.62
CA SER A 117 -2.43 11.55 -18.06
C SER A 117 -1.19 11.92 -18.86
N ASP A 118 -0.89 11.15 -19.87
CA ASP A 118 0.08 11.49 -20.90
C ASP A 118 -0.44 12.58 -21.86
N LYS A 119 0.39 12.99 -22.80
CA LYS A 119 0.00 14.01 -23.83
C LYS A 119 -1.18 13.61 -24.70
N ARG A 120 -1.58 12.35 -24.69
CA ARG A 120 -2.71 11.79 -25.46
C ARG A 120 -3.94 11.54 -24.60
N GLY A 121 -3.89 11.92 -23.32
CA GLY A 121 -4.96 11.69 -22.35
C GLY A 121 -5.02 10.27 -21.81
N LYS A 122 -4.02 9.42 -22.11
CA LYS A 122 -3.93 8.08 -21.53
C LYS A 122 -3.36 8.15 -20.13
N HIS A 123 -4.03 7.55 -19.16
CA HIS A 123 -3.53 7.41 -17.82
C HIS A 123 -2.37 6.40 -17.73
N VAL A 124 -1.25 6.83 -17.16
CA VAL A 124 -0.03 6.03 -16.99
C VAL A 124 0.25 5.91 -15.49
N PRO A 125 0.45 4.68 -14.96
CA PRO A 125 0.74 4.48 -13.55
C PRO A 125 2.11 5.03 -13.17
N VAL A 126 2.17 5.69 -12.02
CA VAL A 126 3.38 6.23 -11.43
C VAL A 126 3.41 5.94 -9.93
N HIS A 127 4.60 5.71 -9.37
CA HIS A 127 4.76 5.49 -7.92
C HIS A 127 5.04 6.78 -7.16
N SER A 128 5.62 7.77 -7.82
CA SER A 128 5.95 9.05 -7.21
C SER A 128 5.82 10.17 -8.25
N VAL A 129 5.26 11.28 -7.83
CA VAL A 129 5.18 12.52 -8.62
C VAL A 129 5.69 13.67 -7.78
N THR A 130 6.63 14.44 -8.33
CA THR A 130 7.11 15.68 -7.74
C THR A 130 6.94 16.80 -8.76
N ILE A 131 6.28 17.89 -8.35
CA ILE A 131 6.08 19.06 -9.19
C ILE A 131 6.56 20.33 -8.46
N PRO A 132 6.93 21.40 -9.21
CA PRO A 132 7.13 22.71 -8.60
C PRO A 132 5.87 23.17 -7.86
N GLY A 133 6.03 23.84 -6.72
CA GLY A 133 4.89 24.32 -5.91
C GLY A 133 4.00 25.37 -6.61
N THR A 134 4.48 25.93 -7.73
CA THR A 134 3.70 26.82 -8.60
C THR A 134 2.86 26.09 -9.65
N SER A 135 3.05 24.77 -9.79
CA SER A 135 2.34 23.92 -10.75
C SER A 135 1.10 23.29 -10.12
N ASN A 136 0.14 22.95 -10.97
CA ASN A 136 -1.05 22.20 -10.57
C ASN A 136 -1.38 21.19 -11.66
N ILE A 137 -1.32 19.90 -11.30
CA ILE A 137 -1.65 18.79 -12.20
C ILE A 137 -2.93 18.03 -11.77
N TYR A 138 -3.70 18.60 -10.88
CA TYR A 138 -4.94 18.04 -10.33
C TYR A 138 -5.85 17.43 -11.42
N ASN A 139 -6.10 18.16 -12.50
CA ASN A 139 -6.95 17.68 -13.61
C ASN A 139 -6.23 16.73 -14.57
N GLN A 140 -4.94 16.47 -14.39
CA GLN A 140 -4.18 15.52 -15.19
C GLN A 140 -4.05 14.17 -14.48
N MET A 141 -4.51 14.09 -13.24
CA MET A 141 -4.46 12.86 -12.45
C MET A 141 -5.83 12.19 -12.41
N HIS A 142 -5.83 10.88 -12.58
CA HIS A 142 -7.00 10.06 -12.26
C HIS A 142 -7.35 10.26 -10.78
N HIS A 143 -8.61 10.40 -10.46
CA HIS A 143 -9.08 10.73 -9.10
C HIS A 143 -8.51 12.02 -8.49
N HIS A 144 -7.87 12.89 -9.29
CA HIS A 144 -7.23 14.13 -8.85
C HIS A 144 -6.03 13.95 -7.89
N GLY A 145 -5.48 12.76 -7.80
CA GLY A 145 -4.36 12.40 -6.95
C GLY A 145 -4.31 10.89 -6.69
N PRO A 146 -3.47 10.43 -5.77
CA PRO A 146 -3.47 9.04 -5.33
C PRO A 146 -4.84 8.63 -4.81
N ALA A 147 -5.28 7.45 -5.22
CA ALA A 147 -6.49 6.83 -4.71
C ALA A 147 -6.20 5.44 -4.18
N PHE A 148 -6.87 5.05 -3.11
CA PHE A 148 -6.70 3.75 -2.49
C PHE A 148 -8.01 3.28 -1.88
N GLU A 149 -8.21 1.96 -1.91
CA GLU A 149 -9.43 1.35 -1.40
C GLU A 149 -9.16 0.04 -0.67
N SER A 150 -9.99 -0.23 0.31
CA SER A 150 -10.26 -1.58 0.82
C SER A 150 -11.53 -2.11 0.19
N GLU A 151 -11.90 -3.33 0.54
CA GLU A 151 -13.21 -3.88 0.13
C GLU A 151 -14.41 -3.03 0.61
N LEU A 152 -14.23 -2.18 1.62
CA LEU A 152 -15.32 -1.48 2.32
C LEU A 152 -15.46 -0.01 1.96
N VAL A 153 -14.38 0.66 1.61
CA VAL A 153 -14.34 2.11 1.41
C VAL A 153 -13.17 2.48 0.54
N ALA A 154 -13.29 3.59 -0.20
CA ALA A 154 -12.17 4.16 -0.92
C ALA A 154 -11.91 5.61 -0.52
N TYR A 155 -10.69 6.06 -0.75
CA TYR A 155 -10.21 7.40 -0.49
C TYR A 155 -9.41 7.91 -1.67
N ARG A 156 -9.38 9.24 -1.85
CA ARG A 156 -8.41 9.94 -2.71
C ARG A 156 -7.78 11.09 -1.97
N LEU A 157 -6.52 11.38 -2.29
CA LEU A 157 -5.81 12.55 -1.80
C LEU A 157 -5.69 13.54 -2.95
N TYR A 158 -6.19 14.77 -2.76
CA TYR A 158 -6.08 15.79 -3.78
C TYR A 158 -4.65 16.30 -3.91
N PHE A 159 -4.08 16.14 -5.11
CA PHE A 159 -2.74 16.64 -5.43
C PHE A 159 -2.79 18.12 -5.80
N ASP A 160 -3.21 18.93 -4.86
CA ASP A 160 -3.24 20.39 -4.94
C ASP A 160 -2.86 21.01 -3.58
N LYS A 161 -2.90 22.35 -3.51
CA LYS A 161 -2.60 23.08 -2.28
C LYS A 161 -3.53 22.78 -1.11
N LYS A 162 -4.69 22.19 -1.35
CA LYS A 162 -5.63 21.80 -0.29
C LYS A 162 -5.17 20.52 0.43
N GLN A 163 -4.54 19.58 -0.29
CA GLN A 163 -4.08 18.29 0.23
C GLN A 163 -5.19 17.57 1.00
N THR A 164 -6.39 17.62 0.47
CA THR A 164 -7.59 17.14 1.16
C THR A 164 -7.81 15.68 0.91
N VAL A 165 -8.22 14.94 1.94
CA VAL A 165 -8.68 13.56 1.85
C VAL A 165 -10.17 13.54 1.59
N ASP A 166 -10.57 12.83 0.54
CA ASP A 166 -11.95 12.61 0.15
C ASP A 166 -12.34 11.14 0.31
N ILE A 167 -13.63 10.84 0.38
CA ILE A 167 -14.13 9.48 0.66
C ILE A 167 -15.19 9.06 -0.35
N TYR A 168 -15.06 7.81 -0.80
CA TYR A 168 -16.03 7.10 -1.63
C TYR A 168 -16.68 6.00 -0.81
N GLY A 169 -17.99 6.07 -0.64
CA GLY A 169 -18.79 5.08 0.07
C GLY A 169 -19.22 3.94 -0.85
N LYS A 170 -19.19 2.71 -0.35
CA LYS A 170 -19.56 1.51 -1.12
C LYS A 170 -20.87 0.90 -0.63
N PHE A 171 -21.68 0.43 -1.55
CA PHE A 171 -22.89 -0.36 -1.23
C PHE A 171 -22.55 -1.85 -1.02
N ASN A 172 -21.56 -2.36 -1.76
CA ASN A 172 -21.13 -3.75 -1.70
C ASN A 172 -19.64 -3.83 -1.40
N LYS A 173 -19.21 -4.96 -0.83
CA LYS A 173 -17.78 -5.26 -0.70
C LYS A 173 -17.17 -5.51 -2.07
N GLY A 174 -16.02 -4.90 -2.34
CA GLY A 174 -15.29 -5.09 -3.59
C GLY A 174 -14.39 -3.92 -3.94
N PHE A 175 -13.71 -4.02 -5.07
CA PHE A 175 -12.87 -2.96 -5.62
C PHE A 175 -13.60 -2.25 -6.75
N GLU A 176 -13.63 -0.93 -6.73
CA GLU A 176 -14.41 -0.11 -7.65
C GLU A 176 -13.62 1.03 -8.29
N ILE A 177 -12.65 1.63 -7.55
CA ILE A 177 -11.98 2.83 -8.03
C ILE A 177 -11.09 2.62 -9.26
N LYS A 178 -10.63 1.40 -9.50
CA LYS A 178 -9.91 1.07 -10.73
C LYS A 178 -10.78 1.22 -11.97
N GLU A 179 -12.07 0.98 -11.85
CA GLU A 179 -13.05 1.04 -12.93
C GLU A 179 -13.82 2.36 -12.96
N SER A 180 -14.07 2.97 -11.80
CA SER A 180 -14.81 4.23 -11.68
C SER A 180 -13.89 5.45 -11.79
N GLN A 181 -14.48 6.62 -12.04
CA GLN A 181 -13.80 7.92 -12.01
C GLN A 181 -13.96 8.63 -10.66
N PHE A 182 -14.22 7.90 -9.56
CA PHE A 182 -14.67 8.40 -8.27
C PHE A 182 -16.09 9.00 -8.30
N TYR A 183 -16.61 9.26 -9.47
CA TYR A 183 -18.00 9.59 -9.77
C TYR A 183 -18.49 8.51 -10.74
N PRO A 184 -19.23 7.51 -10.26
CA PRO A 184 -19.67 6.41 -11.11
C PRO A 184 -20.68 6.88 -12.14
N THR A 185 -20.71 6.21 -13.27
CA THR A 185 -21.75 6.39 -14.28
C THR A 185 -23.07 5.78 -13.81
N ASP A 186 -24.19 6.16 -14.43
CA ASP A 186 -25.51 5.55 -14.15
C ASP A 186 -25.49 4.02 -14.31
N GLU A 187 -24.70 3.51 -15.28
CA GLU A 187 -24.52 2.08 -15.48
C GLU A 187 -23.75 1.43 -14.31
N GLN A 188 -22.72 2.08 -13.79
CA GLN A 188 -21.98 1.60 -12.64
C GLN A 188 -22.83 1.63 -11.37
N LEU A 189 -23.61 2.70 -11.15
CA LEU A 189 -24.59 2.77 -10.06
C LEU A 189 -25.65 1.65 -10.16
N ALA A 190 -26.17 1.39 -11.36
CA ALA A 190 -27.12 0.30 -11.57
C ALA A 190 -26.52 -1.09 -11.28
N ARG A 191 -25.19 -1.25 -11.39
CA ARG A 191 -24.47 -2.46 -10.98
C ARG A 191 -24.16 -2.53 -9.48
N GLY A 192 -24.53 -1.51 -8.72
CA GLY A 192 -24.34 -1.44 -7.28
C GLY A 192 -22.99 -0.84 -6.86
N PHE A 193 -22.34 -0.08 -7.72
CA PHE A 193 -21.17 0.73 -7.33
C PHE A 193 -21.60 1.77 -6.29
N GLY A 194 -20.67 2.12 -5.42
CA GLY A 194 -20.80 3.24 -4.50
C GLY A 194 -20.72 4.59 -5.19
N ASP A 195 -20.48 5.64 -4.43
CA ASP A 195 -20.39 7.01 -4.96
C ASP A 195 -19.47 7.87 -4.06
N ASP A 196 -19.09 9.03 -4.58
CA ASP A 196 -18.56 10.14 -3.79
C ASP A 196 -19.63 10.59 -2.76
N VAL A 197 -19.33 10.42 -1.49
CA VAL A 197 -20.30 10.69 -0.40
C VAL A 197 -19.95 11.93 0.43
N LEU A 198 -18.92 12.68 0.02
CA LEU A 198 -18.45 13.85 0.75
C LEU A 198 -18.20 15.05 -0.16
N LEU A 199 -19.01 16.09 -0.05
CA LEU A 199 -18.73 17.36 -0.68
C LEU A 199 -17.59 18.09 0.05
N VAL A 200 -16.36 17.92 -0.42
CA VAL A 200 -15.16 18.54 0.14
C VAL A 200 -15.23 20.07 0.02
N GLY A 201 -15.54 20.61 -1.17
CA GLY A 201 -15.63 22.05 -1.42
C GLY A 201 -14.38 22.82 -0.96
N GLY A 202 -14.59 23.80 -0.09
CA GLY A 202 -13.53 24.58 0.55
C GLY A 202 -13.08 24.05 1.92
N SER A 203 -13.64 22.93 2.37
CA SER A 203 -13.30 22.30 3.65
C SER A 203 -11.97 21.54 3.60
N CYS A 204 -11.61 20.90 4.69
CA CYS A 204 -10.47 19.96 4.74
C CYS A 204 -10.90 18.51 4.49
N GLY A 205 -12.13 18.25 4.06
CA GLY A 205 -12.65 16.89 3.87
C GLY A 205 -12.54 16.05 5.14
N LEU A 206 -12.07 14.81 5.02
CA LEU A 206 -11.74 13.95 6.17
C LEU A 206 -10.45 14.36 6.87
N GLY A 207 -9.65 15.22 6.28
CA GLY A 207 -8.40 15.74 6.81
C GLY A 207 -7.56 16.41 5.73
N ALA A 208 -6.67 17.29 6.17
CA ALA A 208 -5.66 17.90 5.32
C ALA A 208 -4.55 18.44 6.21
N LEU A 209 -3.33 18.47 5.69
CA LEU A 209 -2.23 19.16 6.37
C LEU A 209 -2.42 20.66 6.23
N LYS A 210 -2.55 21.38 7.36
CA LYS A 210 -2.75 22.83 7.41
C LYS A 210 -1.72 23.48 8.31
N GLY A 211 -1.32 24.69 7.94
CA GLY A 211 -0.59 25.58 8.81
C GLY A 211 -1.53 26.31 9.80
N TRP A 212 -0.95 26.97 10.76
CA TRP A 212 -1.64 27.84 11.70
C TRP A 212 -0.98 29.22 11.74
N ASP A 213 -1.71 30.28 11.43
CA ASP A 213 -1.18 31.65 11.36
C ASP A 213 -1.31 32.45 12.69
N GLY A 214 -1.70 31.74 13.76
CA GLY A 214 -1.99 32.35 15.07
C GLY A 214 -3.46 32.66 15.30
N LYS A 215 -4.31 32.61 14.26
CA LYS A 215 -5.74 32.90 14.33
C LYS A 215 -6.62 31.85 13.66
N LYS A 216 -6.17 31.30 12.53
CA LYS A 216 -6.94 30.33 11.74
C LYS A 216 -6.03 29.34 11.05
N SER A 217 -6.60 28.24 10.58
CA SER A 217 -5.91 27.31 9.71
C SER A 217 -5.70 27.91 8.32
N THR A 218 -4.54 27.66 7.73
CA THR A 218 -4.15 28.15 6.40
C THR A 218 -3.64 27.01 5.54
N HIS A 219 -3.63 27.17 4.24
CA HIS A 219 -2.84 26.28 3.37
C HIS A 219 -1.35 26.46 3.65
N ILE A 220 -0.60 25.37 3.44
CA ILE A 220 0.88 25.42 3.52
C ILE A 220 1.39 25.85 2.16
N GLU A 221 1.48 27.16 1.96
CA GLU A 221 1.97 27.78 0.74
C GLU A 221 2.59 29.16 1.02
N PRO A 222 3.56 29.64 0.23
CA PRO A 222 4.13 28.92 -0.92
C PRO A 222 5.08 27.79 -0.50
N VAL A 223 5.19 26.78 -1.35
CA VAL A 223 6.19 25.71 -1.21
C VAL A 223 7.04 25.60 -2.47
N SER A 224 8.25 25.11 -2.36
CA SER A 224 9.15 24.91 -3.51
C SER A 224 8.68 23.74 -4.39
N THR A 225 8.24 22.65 -3.76
CA THR A 225 7.79 21.44 -4.43
C THR A 225 6.60 20.81 -3.71
N LEU A 226 5.78 20.08 -4.46
CA LEU A 226 4.77 19.14 -3.96
C LEU A 226 5.16 17.74 -4.41
N THR A 227 5.13 16.78 -3.50
CA THR A 227 5.41 15.37 -3.78
C THR A 227 4.35 14.49 -3.17
N GLU A 228 3.81 13.58 -3.97
CA GLU A 228 3.03 12.45 -3.50
C GLU A 228 3.65 11.14 -3.95
N ARG A 229 3.57 10.12 -3.10
CA ARG A 229 4.16 8.82 -3.35
C ARG A 229 3.33 7.71 -2.72
N ILE A 230 3.09 6.64 -3.47
CA ILE A 230 2.62 5.38 -2.90
C ILE A 230 3.85 4.65 -2.36
N ILE A 231 3.96 4.55 -1.04
CA ILE A 231 5.08 3.92 -0.35
C ILE A 231 4.86 2.42 -0.26
N ALA A 232 3.67 2.03 0.20
CA ALA A 232 3.24 0.65 0.33
C ALA A 232 1.72 0.59 0.11
N CYS A 233 1.24 -0.51 -0.43
CA CYS A 233 -0.17 -0.82 -0.43
C CYS A 233 -0.34 -1.98 0.55
N LEU A 234 -0.72 -1.67 1.79
CA LEU A 234 -0.75 -2.61 2.89
C LEU A 234 -1.83 -3.67 2.66
N LEU A 235 -1.38 -4.92 2.69
CA LEU A 235 -2.12 -6.17 2.66
C LEU A 235 -2.64 -6.58 1.27
N TYR A 236 -1.73 -7.26 0.55
CA TYR A 236 -1.99 -8.07 -0.63
C TYR A 236 -2.39 -7.29 -1.88
N THR A 237 -1.47 -6.49 -2.40
CA THR A 237 -1.54 -5.98 -3.76
C THR A 237 -1.09 -7.02 -4.77
N SER A 238 -1.85 -7.17 -5.81
CA SER A 238 -1.43 -7.88 -7.03
C SER A 238 -0.55 -6.99 -7.90
#